data_744a0c8315689139071a1e81803f3dc1
#
_entry.id   744a0c8315689139071a1e81803f3dc1
#
_cell.length_a   1.000
_cell.length_b   1.000
_cell.length_c   1.000
_cell.angle_alpha   90.00
_cell.angle_beta   90.00
_cell.angle_gamma   90.00
#
_symmetry.space_group_name_H-M   'P 1'
#
loop_
_entity.id
_entity.type
_entity.pdbx_description
1 polymer ?
#
loop_
_entity_poly.entity_id
_entity_poly.type
_entity_poly.pdbx_seq_one_letter_code
_entity_poly.pdbx_strand_id
1 'polypeptide(L)'
;AWRITWATWLDQPLWRKLAGVGTGMMHTAMRAWAGSDLTPRMNTFYAAHNEYLEQLLTTGLLGLAAWVWFVAAHLKRAAQNWLRPGVAPVTLALVSYLAHAVVSIRVSMVFPEVMLLFGLLQVFCLPPEGPAAAPAPHSKPRKKAAAPPPKPGLARLWTPPVLAAIAMMAVCGAASRVLFGFLY
;
A
#
# COMPACT_ATOMS: atom_id res chain seq x y z
N ALA A 1 -12.44 17.20 12.38
CA ALA A 1 -11.67 16.78 11.20
C ALA A 1 -12.47 15.86 10.29
N TRP A 2 -12.96 14.66 10.71
CA TRP A 2 -13.61 13.65 9.86
C TRP A 2 -14.79 14.16 9.04
N ARG A 3 -15.76 14.85 9.68
CA ARG A 3 -16.94 15.40 8.99
C ARG A 3 -16.56 16.37 7.88
N ILE A 4 -15.56 17.18 8.11
CA ILE A 4 -15.09 18.18 7.14
C ILE A 4 -14.39 17.50 5.98
N THR A 5 -13.47 16.56 6.26
CA THR A 5 -12.78 15.80 5.21
C THR A 5 -13.78 15.07 4.31
N TRP A 6 -14.77 14.42 4.92
CA TRP A 6 -15.83 13.73 4.19
C TRP A 6 -16.68 14.69 3.33
N ALA A 7 -17.12 15.82 3.92
CA ALA A 7 -17.89 16.82 3.19
C ALA A 7 -17.07 17.45 2.06
N THR A 8 -15.79 17.76 2.30
CA THR A 8 -14.87 18.24 1.27
C THR A 8 -14.76 17.27 0.11
N TRP A 9 -14.66 15.96 0.38
CA TRP A 9 -14.61 14.93 -0.66
C TRP A 9 -15.93 14.82 -1.43
N LEU A 10 -17.07 14.89 -0.75
CA LEU A 10 -18.39 14.84 -1.39
C LEU A 10 -18.63 16.01 -2.33
N ASP A 11 -18.08 17.17 -2.04
CA ASP A 11 -18.21 18.38 -2.85
C ASP A 11 -17.25 18.43 -4.04
N GLN A 12 -16.24 17.54 -4.08
CA GLN A 12 -15.31 17.50 -5.22
C GLN A 12 -16.00 17.05 -6.52
N PRO A 13 -15.55 17.54 -7.68
CA PRO A 13 -16.01 17.03 -8.98
C PRO A 13 -15.65 15.54 -9.13
N LEU A 14 -16.41 14.83 -9.97
CA LEU A 14 -16.32 13.37 -10.09
C LEU A 14 -14.89 12.86 -10.31
N TRP A 15 -14.12 13.54 -11.18
CA TRP A 15 -12.74 13.13 -11.46
C TRP A 15 -11.82 13.23 -10.23
N ARG A 16 -12.05 14.22 -9.34
CA ARG A 16 -11.31 14.34 -8.07
C ARG A 16 -11.80 13.34 -7.02
N LYS A 17 -13.07 12.97 -7.05
CA LYS A 17 -13.56 11.86 -6.20
C LYS A 17 -12.87 10.55 -6.56
N LEU A 18 -12.58 10.33 -7.84
CA LEU A 18 -11.89 9.14 -8.31
C LEU A 18 -10.37 9.18 -8.11
N ALA A 19 -9.72 10.29 -8.49
CA ALA A 19 -8.26 10.43 -8.50
C ALA A 19 -7.68 11.18 -7.29
N GLY A 20 -8.54 11.83 -6.48
CA GLY A 20 -8.14 12.65 -5.34
C GLY A 20 -7.74 14.07 -5.70
N VAL A 21 -7.45 14.87 -4.69
CA VAL A 21 -6.97 16.25 -4.83
C VAL A 21 -5.44 16.34 -4.93
N GLY A 22 -4.75 15.24 -4.69
CA GLY A 22 -3.30 15.13 -4.68
C GLY A 22 -2.70 15.02 -3.28
N THR A 23 -1.54 14.36 -3.21
CA THR A 23 -0.80 14.20 -1.96
C THR A 23 -0.33 15.56 -1.44
N GLY A 24 -0.50 15.81 -0.14
CA GLY A 24 -0.14 17.10 0.49
C GLY A 24 -1.17 18.22 0.28
N MET A 25 -2.18 18.05 -0.58
CA MET A 25 -3.18 19.08 -0.90
C MET A 25 -4.40 19.06 0.01
N MET A 26 -4.44 18.17 1.01
CA MET A 26 -5.59 18.02 1.89
C MET A 26 -5.99 19.32 2.57
N HIS A 27 -5.03 20.01 3.19
CA HIS A 27 -5.28 21.28 3.89
C HIS A 27 -5.82 22.36 2.94
N THR A 28 -5.23 22.48 1.74
CA THR A 28 -5.68 23.42 0.70
C THR A 28 -7.10 23.12 0.25
N ALA A 29 -7.41 21.85 0.02
CA ALA A 29 -8.75 21.42 -0.40
C ALA A 29 -9.81 21.70 0.68
N MET A 30 -9.48 21.43 1.94
CA MET A 30 -10.38 21.71 3.06
C MET A 30 -10.62 23.22 3.26
N ARG A 31 -9.58 24.03 3.12
CA ARG A 31 -9.70 25.50 3.16
C ARG A 31 -10.55 26.03 2.00
N ALA A 32 -10.31 25.56 0.80
CA ALA A 32 -11.08 25.98 -0.37
C ALA A 32 -12.57 25.63 -0.23
N TRP A 33 -12.88 24.47 0.37
CA TRP A 33 -14.25 24.06 0.63
C TRP A 33 -14.93 24.88 1.71
N ALA A 34 -14.25 25.15 2.82
CA ALA A 34 -14.83 25.82 3.99
C ALA A 34 -14.90 27.35 3.84
N GLY A 35 -14.17 27.93 2.89
CA GLY A 35 -14.16 29.40 2.67
C GLY A 35 -13.70 30.19 3.90
N SER A 36 -14.37 31.35 4.13
CA SER A 36 -14.09 32.22 5.28
C SER A 36 -14.67 31.73 6.62
N ASP A 37 -15.51 30.68 6.58
CA ASP A 37 -16.22 30.15 7.75
C ASP A 37 -15.36 29.26 8.65
N LEU A 38 -14.08 29.04 8.26
CA LEU A 38 -13.13 28.35 9.11
C LEU A 38 -12.89 29.14 10.39
N THR A 39 -13.37 28.59 11.51
CA THR A 39 -12.98 29.12 12.82
C THR A 39 -11.45 29.06 12.98
N PRO A 40 -10.83 29.93 13.78
CA PRO A 40 -9.37 29.90 14.03
C PRO A 40 -8.83 28.53 14.43
N ARG A 41 -9.65 27.68 15.09
CA ARG A 41 -9.31 26.29 15.44
C ARG A 41 -9.16 25.38 14.23
N MET A 42 -9.84 25.64 13.13
CA MET A 42 -9.75 24.80 11.92
C MET A 42 -8.51 25.16 11.07
N ASN A 43 -7.93 26.35 11.25
CA ASN A 43 -6.68 26.72 10.59
C ASN A 43 -5.49 25.84 11.01
N THR A 44 -5.60 25.09 12.10
CA THR A 44 -4.54 24.21 12.62
C THR A 44 -4.71 22.74 12.23
N PHE A 45 -5.80 22.35 11.57
CA PHE A 45 -5.97 20.97 11.14
C PHE A 45 -5.28 20.69 9.80
N TYR A 46 -4.07 20.14 9.88
CA TYR A 46 -3.31 19.72 8.71
C TYR A 46 -3.59 18.27 8.28
N ALA A 47 -4.34 17.49 9.07
CA ALA A 47 -4.63 16.08 8.84
C ALA A 47 -6.07 15.72 9.23
N ALA A 48 -6.60 14.67 8.62
CA ALA A 48 -7.95 14.18 8.91
C ALA A 48 -8.06 13.51 10.28
N HIS A 49 -6.97 13.10 10.91
CA HIS A 49 -6.93 12.18 12.05
C HIS A 49 -7.65 10.86 11.73
N ASN A 50 -7.55 10.44 10.49
CA ASN A 50 -8.00 9.17 9.96
C ASN A 50 -7.31 8.98 8.60
N GLU A 51 -6.36 8.03 8.54
CA GLU A 51 -5.54 7.83 7.34
C GLU A 51 -6.37 7.40 6.11
N TYR A 52 -7.48 6.69 6.32
CA TYR A 52 -8.34 6.26 5.22
C TYR A 52 -9.12 7.42 4.61
N LEU A 53 -9.62 8.34 5.44
CA LEU A 53 -10.28 9.55 4.95
C LEU A 53 -9.29 10.51 4.27
N GLU A 54 -8.08 10.62 4.82
CA GLU A 54 -7.01 11.39 4.21
C GLU A 54 -6.62 10.81 2.85
N GLN A 55 -6.48 9.49 2.76
CA GLN A 55 -6.20 8.80 1.52
C GLN A 55 -7.35 8.93 0.52
N LEU A 56 -8.59 8.82 0.98
CA LEU A 56 -9.77 9.03 0.14
C LEU A 56 -9.78 10.44 -0.48
N LEU A 57 -9.49 11.48 0.30
CA LEU A 57 -9.44 12.85 -0.21
C LEU A 57 -8.24 13.09 -1.13
N THR A 58 -7.05 12.59 -0.75
CA THR A 58 -5.79 12.88 -1.45
C THR A 58 -5.56 12.02 -2.69
N THR A 59 -5.90 10.74 -2.67
CA THR A 59 -5.69 9.78 -3.77
C THR A 59 -6.99 9.29 -4.42
N GLY A 60 -8.12 9.73 -3.88
CA GLY A 60 -9.44 9.38 -4.38
C GLY A 60 -9.83 7.93 -4.10
N LEU A 61 -10.99 7.57 -4.65
CA LEU A 61 -11.56 6.23 -4.50
C LEU A 61 -10.65 5.16 -5.12
N LEU A 62 -9.99 5.47 -6.24
CA LEU A 62 -9.07 4.53 -6.90
C LEU A 62 -7.84 4.23 -6.04
N GLY A 63 -7.23 5.26 -5.44
CA GLY A 63 -6.09 5.08 -4.55
C GLY A 63 -6.45 4.33 -3.27
N LEU A 64 -7.59 4.65 -2.66
CA LEU A 64 -8.09 3.94 -1.50
C LEU A 64 -8.41 2.47 -1.83
N ALA A 65 -9.08 2.21 -2.96
CA ALA A 65 -9.40 0.85 -3.39
C ALA A 65 -8.14 0.01 -3.64
N ALA A 66 -7.12 0.60 -4.29
CA ALA A 66 -5.83 -0.05 -4.49
C ALA A 66 -5.14 -0.39 -3.17
N TRP A 67 -5.17 0.53 -2.19
CA TRP A 67 -4.63 0.30 -0.86
C TRP A 67 -5.35 -0.82 -0.13
N VAL A 68 -6.69 -0.79 -0.09
CA VAL A 68 -7.50 -1.84 0.54
C VAL A 68 -7.24 -3.20 -0.12
N TRP A 69 -7.16 -3.24 -1.44
CA TRP A 69 -6.84 -4.47 -2.17
C TRP A 69 -5.44 -5.00 -1.84
N PHE A 70 -4.43 -4.11 -1.79
CA PHE A 70 -3.07 -4.46 -1.39
C PHE A 70 -3.05 -5.09 0.01
N VAL A 71 -3.67 -4.43 0.98
CA VAL A 71 -3.77 -4.93 2.37
C VAL A 71 -4.49 -6.28 2.41
N ALA A 72 -5.66 -6.38 1.76
CA ALA A 72 -6.45 -7.61 1.73
C ALA A 72 -5.69 -8.78 1.12
N ALA A 73 -4.92 -8.56 0.05
CA ALA A 73 -4.09 -9.59 -0.57
C ALA A 73 -3.02 -10.13 0.38
N HIS A 74 -2.37 -9.23 1.15
CA HIS A 74 -1.36 -9.61 2.15
C HIS A 74 -1.96 -10.36 3.34
N LEU A 75 -3.08 -9.86 3.89
CA LEU A 75 -3.76 -10.51 5.00
C LEU A 75 -4.33 -11.89 4.59
N LYS A 76 -4.88 -12.02 3.37
CA LYS A 76 -5.31 -13.31 2.83
C LYS A 76 -4.14 -14.30 2.77
N ARG A 77 -2.98 -13.86 2.29
CA ARG A 77 -1.78 -14.70 2.23
C ARG A 77 -1.28 -15.08 3.62
N ALA A 78 -1.31 -14.13 4.57
CA ALA A 78 -0.98 -14.41 5.97
C ALA A 78 -1.91 -15.46 6.58
N ALA A 79 -3.22 -15.34 6.37
CA ALA A 79 -4.20 -16.31 6.85
C ALA A 79 -3.93 -17.72 6.30
N GLN A 80 -3.54 -17.84 5.03
CA GLN A 80 -3.18 -19.13 4.40
C GLN A 80 -1.89 -19.75 4.96
N ASN A 81 -1.03 -18.95 5.59
CA ASN A 81 0.27 -19.36 6.11
C ASN A 81 0.40 -19.12 7.62
N TRP A 82 -0.72 -18.99 8.34
CA TRP A 82 -0.78 -18.54 9.73
C TRP A 82 0.14 -19.33 10.70
N LEU A 83 0.26 -20.63 10.48
CA LEU A 83 1.07 -21.53 11.32
C LEU A 83 2.58 -21.44 11.04
N ARG A 84 3.00 -20.70 10.02
CA ARG A 84 4.44 -20.54 9.75
C ARG A 84 5.07 -19.59 10.77
N PRO A 85 6.30 -19.89 11.23
CA PRO A 85 7.04 -19.01 12.13
C PRO A 85 7.16 -17.59 11.55
N GLY A 86 6.92 -16.59 12.40
CA GLY A 86 7.01 -15.17 12.04
C GLY A 86 5.75 -14.58 11.38
N VAL A 87 4.85 -15.38 10.77
CA VAL A 87 3.64 -14.85 10.10
C VAL A 87 2.68 -14.22 11.09
N ALA A 88 2.33 -14.92 12.16
CA ALA A 88 1.36 -14.42 13.14
C ALA A 88 1.79 -13.10 13.81
N PRO A 89 3.00 -12.95 14.39
CA PRO A 89 3.40 -11.71 15.05
C PRO A 89 3.47 -10.53 14.07
N VAL A 90 3.98 -10.71 12.85
CA VAL A 90 4.02 -9.63 11.85
C VAL A 90 2.62 -9.24 11.40
N THR A 91 1.72 -10.21 11.22
CA THR A 91 0.32 -9.93 10.87
C THR A 91 -0.39 -9.16 11.98
N LEU A 92 -0.18 -9.54 13.25
CA LEU A 92 -0.77 -8.82 14.39
C LEU A 92 -0.25 -7.38 14.47
N ALA A 93 1.04 -7.14 14.23
CA ALA A 93 1.61 -5.80 14.18
C ALA A 93 0.95 -4.96 13.06
N LEU A 94 0.79 -5.53 11.86
CA LEU A 94 0.09 -4.87 10.75
C LEU A 94 -1.37 -4.57 11.05
N VAL A 95 -2.11 -5.53 11.64
CA VAL A 95 -3.52 -5.33 12.03
C VAL A 95 -3.64 -4.24 13.09
N SER A 96 -2.73 -4.19 14.07
CA SER A 96 -2.69 -3.14 15.08
C SER A 96 -2.47 -1.77 14.46
N TYR A 97 -1.53 -1.65 13.51
CA TYR A 97 -1.33 -0.40 12.77
C TYR A 97 -2.59 -0.01 11.98
N LEU A 98 -3.20 -0.94 11.25
CA LEU A 98 -4.41 -0.66 10.44
C LEU A 98 -5.58 -0.21 11.32
N ALA A 99 -5.73 -0.79 12.51
CA ALA A 99 -6.73 -0.35 13.49
C ALA A 99 -6.41 1.06 14.02
N HIS A 100 -5.13 1.33 14.33
CA HIS A 100 -4.69 2.64 14.77
C HIS A 100 -4.89 3.73 13.70
N ALA A 101 -4.69 3.40 12.42
CA ALA A 101 -4.86 4.30 11.29
C ALA A 101 -6.28 4.88 11.15
N VAL A 102 -7.29 4.26 11.79
CA VAL A 102 -8.66 4.80 11.85
C VAL A 102 -8.73 6.10 12.64
N VAL A 103 -7.88 6.25 13.66
CA VAL A 103 -7.91 7.42 14.59
C VAL A 103 -6.62 8.22 14.59
N SER A 104 -5.67 7.88 13.73
CA SER A 104 -4.35 8.49 13.67
C SER A 104 -4.13 9.31 12.41
N ILE A 105 -3.06 10.08 12.44
CA ILE A 105 -2.50 10.77 11.27
C ILE A 105 -1.39 9.91 10.67
N ARG A 106 -1.23 9.98 9.36
CA ARG A 106 -0.11 9.33 8.68
C ARG A 106 1.19 10.03 9.08
N VAL A 107 2.02 9.32 9.82
CA VAL A 107 3.36 9.80 10.17
C VAL A 107 4.33 9.31 9.11
N SER A 108 5.01 10.22 8.44
CA SER A 108 5.94 9.90 7.34
C SER A 108 7.07 8.95 7.75
N MET A 109 7.46 8.96 9.03
CA MET A 109 8.48 8.04 9.56
C MET A 109 7.97 6.62 9.75
N VAL A 110 6.70 6.44 10.12
CA VAL A 110 6.11 5.11 10.40
C VAL A 110 5.73 4.38 9.11
N PHE A 111 5.39 5.09 8.05
CA PHE A 111 4.95 4.47 6.80
C PHE A 111 5.99 3.55 6.16
N PRO A 112 7.30 3.90 6.08
CA PRO A 112 8.34 2.98 5.61
C PRO A 112 8.46 1.71 6.45
N GLU A 113 8.29 1.80 7.78
CA GLU A 113 8.33 0.64 8.68
C GLU A 113 7.16 -0.30 8.41
N VAL A 114 5.97 0.24 8.16
CA VAL A 114 4.78 -0.54 7.78
C VAL A 114 5.01 -1.25 6.44
N MET A 115 5.62 -0.59 5.46
CA MET A 115 5.99 -1.22 4.19
C MET A 115 7.01 -2.34 4.38
N LEU A 116 7.98 -2.17 5.29
CA LEU A 116 8.92 -3.21 5.66
C LEU A 116 8.22 -4.41 6.28
N LEU A 117 7.23 -4.19 7.17
CA LEU A 117 6.43 -5.28 7.75
C LEU A 117 5.64 -6.05 6.69
N PHE A 118 5.07 -5.39 5.67
CA PHE A 118 4.47 -6.08 4.53
C PHE A 118 5.49 -6.91 3.75
N GLY A 119 6.70 -6.38 3.54
CA GLY A 119 7.82 -7.11 2.92
C GLY A 119 8.22 -8.34 3.71
N LEU A 120 8.42 -8.21 5.02
CA LEU A 120 8.74 -9.32 5.92
C LEU A 120 7.64 -10.39 5.93
N LEU A 121 6.37 -9.97 5.93
CA LEU A 121 5.25 -10.89 5.84
C LEU A 121 5.31 -11.74 4.58
N GLN A 122 5.67 -11.14 3.44
CA GLN A 122 5.85 -11.87 2.19
C GLN A 122 6.97 -12.91 2.29
N VAL A 123 8.11 -12.56 2.89
CA VAL A 123 9.24 -13.47 3.08
C VAL A 123 8.83 -14.65 3.95
N PHE A 124 8.17 -14.41 5.09
CA PHE A 124 7.70 -15.49 5.97
C PHE A 124 6.62 -16.38 5.34
N CYS A 125 5.87 -15.86 4.37
CA CYS A 125 4.91 -16.64 3.61
C CYS A 125 5.53 -17.41 2.43
N LEU A 126 6.82 -17.24 2.10
CA LEU A 126 7.48 -18.06 1.09
C LEU A 126 7.68 -19.49 1.60
N PRO A 127 7.55 -20.51 0.74
CA PRO A 127 7.93 -21.86 1.12
C PRO A 127 9.40 -21.88 1.54
N PRO A 128 9.77 -22.66 2.58
CA PRO A 128 11.17 -22.87 2.88
C PRO A 128 11.88 -23.40 1.63
N GLU A 129 13.06 -22.84 1.33
CA GLU A 129 13.90 -23.42 0.29
C GLU A 129 14.19 -24.87 0.74
N GLY A 130 13.75 -25.84 -0.04
CA GLY A 130 14.11 -27.23 0.21
C GLY A 130 15.64 -27.35 0.23
N PRO A 131 16.21 -28.27 1.01
CA PRO A 131 17.64 -28.51 1.01
C PRO A 131 18.09 -28.59 -0.45
N ALA A 132 19.09 -27.77 -0.82
CA ALA A 132 19.69 -27.85 -2.15
C ALA A 132 19.96 -29.33 -2.41
N ALA A 133 19.36 -29.89 -3.46
CA ALA A 133 19.48 -31.31 -3.76
C ALA A 133 20.95 -31.67 -3.67
N ALA A 134 21.31 -32.53 -2.69
CA ALA A 134 22.67 -32.99 -2.53
C ALA A 134 23.16 -33.48 -3.88
N PRO A 135 24.41 -33.18 -4.30
CA PRO A 135 24.92 -33.67 -5.57
C PRO A 135 24.78 -35.21 -5.56
N ALA A 136 24.00 -35.70 -6.49
CA ALA A 136 23.74 -37.12 -6.61
C ALA A 136 25.09 -37.86 -6.71
N PRO A 137 25.32 -38.95 -5.93
CA PRO A 137 26.53 -39.73 -6.04
C PRO A 137 26.65 -40.22 -7.49
N HIS A 138 27.88 -40.11 -8.05
CA HIS A 138 28.21 -40.41 -9.43
C HIS A 138 27.54 -41.68 -9.96
N SER A 139 26.42 -41.52 -10.65
CA SER A 139 25.79 -42.58 -11.43
C SER A 139 25.96 -42.24 -12.91
N LYS A 140 26.43 -43.23 -13.66
CA LYS A 140 26.75 -43.36 -15.08
C LYS A 140 26.01 -42.37 -16.04
N PRO A 141 26.67 -42.00 -17.19
CA PRO A 141 26.13 -40.99 -18.11
C PRO A 141 24.79 -41.40 -18.68
N ARG A 142 23.74 -40.80 -18.15
CA ARG A 142 22.38 -40.96 -18.66
C ARG A 142 22.09 -39.80 -19.63
N LYS A 143 21.60 -40.13 -20.81
CA LYS A 143 21.20 -39.27 -21.92
C LYS A 143 20.60 -37.93 -21.46
N LYS A 144 20.95 -36.85 -22.19
CA LYS A 144 20.52 -35.46 -22.04
C LYS A 144 19.22 -35.30 -21.26
N ALA A 145 19.33 -35.10 -19.96
CA ALA A 145 18.22 -34.62 -19.14
C ALA A 145 17.99 -33.13 -19.46
N ALA A 146 16.74 -32.77 -19.59
CA ALA A 146 16.31 -31.37 -19.76
C ALA A 146 16.98 -30.47 -18.71
N ALA A 147 17.37 -29.27 -19.12
CA ALA A 147 18.00 -28.30 -18.27
C ALA A 147 17.22 -28.14 -16.95
N PRO A 148 17.91 -28.06 -15.79
CA PRO A 148 17.24 -27.82 -14.53
C PRO A 148 16.42 -26.53 -14.63
N PRO A 149 15.22 -26.48 -14.02
CA PRO A 149 14.42 -25.26 -14.01
C PRO A 149 15.26 -24.13 -13.41
N PRO A 150 15.21 -22.94 -13.97
CA PRO A 150 15.97 -21.80 -13.48
C PRO A 150 15.69 -21.60 -12.00
N LYS A 151 16.78 -21.40 -11.21
CA LYS A 151 16.66 -21.06 -9.78
C LYS A 151 15.65 -19.95 -9.64
N PRO A 152 14.71 -20.01 -8.67
CA PRO A 152 13.78 -18.93 -8.44
C PRO A 152 14.55 -17.70 -7.93
N GLY A 153 15.14 -16.99 -8.86
CA GLY A 153 15.74 -15.71 -8.59
C GLY A 153 14.66 -14.68 -8.24
N LEU A 154 15.08 -13.47 -7.99
CA LEU A 154 14.26 -12.27 -7.76
C LEU A 154 12.97 -12.17 -8.60
N ALA A 155 12.88 -12.88 -9.73
CA ALA A 155 11.68 -12.99 -10.56
C ALA A 155 10.41 -13.48 -9.81
N ARG A 156 10.53 -14.22 -8.70
CA ARG A 156 9.36 -14.62 -7.88
C ARG A 156 8.82 -13.48 -6.99
N LEU A 157 9.58 -12.42 -6.76
CA LEU A 157 9.10 -11.22 -6.09
C LEU A 157 8.14 -10.41 -6.99
N TRP A 158 8.22 -10.60 -8.31
CA TRP A 158 7.44 -9.90 -9.31
C TRP A 158 6.17 -10.67 -9.67
N THR A 159 5.33 -10.95 -8.67
CA THR A 159 4.01 -11.52 -8.96
C THR A 159 3.12 -10.45 -9.62
N PRO A 160 2.21 -10.83 -10.56
CA PRO A 160 1.35 -9.87 -11.26
C PRO A 160 0.67 -8.83 -10.35
N PRO A 161 0.18 -9.17 -9.13
CA PRO A 161 -0.40 -8.17 -8.25
C PRO A 161 0.61 -7.15 -7.68
N VAL A 162 1.87 -7.55 -7.48
CA VAL A 162 2.93 -6.62 -7.01
C VAL A 162 3.30 -5.66 -8.13
N LEU A 163 3.46 -6.17 -9.36
CA LEU A 163 3.71 -5.33 -10.54
C LEU A 163 2.55 -4.37 -10.80
N ALA A 164 1.30 -4.84 -10.69
CA ALA A 164 0.11 -4.01 -10.84
C ALA A 164 0.04 -2.92 -9.78
N ALA A 165 0.37 -3.21 -8.51
CA ALA A 165 0.41 -2.23 -7.44
C ALA A 165 1.49 -1.18 -7.66
N ILE A 166 2.70 -1.59 -8.06
CA ILE A 166 3.81 -0.67 -8.38
C ILE A 166 3.46 0.18 -9.60
N ALA A 167 2.92 -0.42 -10.66
CA ALA A 167 2.49 0.30 -11.87
C ALA A 167 1.38 1.31 -11.52
N MET A 168 0.41 0.94 -10.70
CA MET A 168 -0.67 1.82 -10.28
C MET A 168 -0.17 2.97 -9.40
N MET A 169 0.78 2.72 -8.47
CA MET A 169 1.42 3.78 -7.69
C MET A 169 2.23 4.72 -8.59
N ALA A 170 2.96 4.21 -9.58
CA ALA A 170 3.72 5.01 -10.53
C ALA A 170 2.79 5.85 -11.44
N VAL A 171 1.69 5.27 -11.92
CA VAL A 171 0.69 5.98 -12.73
C VAL A 171 -0.01 7.06 -11.91
N CYS A 172 -0.43 6.77 -10.67
CA CYS A 172 -1.03 7.77 -9.78
C CYS A 172 -0.03 8.89 -9.43
N GLY A 173 1.24 8.55 -9.20
CA GLY A 173 2.29 9.54 -8.94
C GLY A 173 2.63 10.40 -10.16
N ALA A 174 2.67 9.80 -11.36
CA ALA A 174 2.91 10.53 -12.60
C ALA A 174 1.70 11.39 -13.00
N ALA A 175 0.48 10.86 -12.91
CA ALA A 175 -0.75 11.60 -13.16
C ALA A 175 -0.90 12.80 -12.20
N SER A 176 -0.54 12.61 -10.92
CA SER A 176 -0.49 13.69 -9.94
C SER A 176 0.48 14.79 -10.38
N ARG A 177 1.71 14.44 -10.82
CA ARG A 177 2.70 15.42 -11.27
C ARG A 177 2.28 16.17 -12.55
N VAL A 178 1.67 15.47 -13.51
CA VAL A 178 1.19 16.08 -14.74
C VAL A 178 0.02 17.02 -14.47
N LEU A 179 -0.96 16.60 -13.68
CA LEU A 179 -2.11 17.45 -13.31
C LEU A 179 -1.71 18.67 -12.47
N PHE A 180 -0.71 18.56 -11.59
CA PHE A 180 -0.24 19.67 -10.78
C PHE A 180 0.81 20.52 -11.49
N GLY A 181 1.61 19.97 -12.42
CA GLY A 181 2.55 20.74 -13.25
C GLY A 181 1.86 21.64 -14.28
N PHE A 182 0.58 21.42 -14.57
CA PHE A 182 -0.24 22.29 -15.44
C PHE A 182 -1.03 23.35 -14.66
N LEU A 183 -1.04 23.32 -13.31
CA LEU A 183 -1.82 24.23 -12.47
C LEU A 183 -0.95 25.25 -11.71
N TYR A 184 0.36 25.20 -11.86
CA TYR A 184 1.37 26.14 -11.39
C TYR A 184 2.34 26.47 -12.52
#